data_a3cb56240620e615b22b2ed059c6e386
#
_entry.id   a3cb56240620e615b22b2ed059c6e386
#
_cell.length_a   1.000
_cell.length_b   1.000
_cell.length_c   1.000
_cell.angle_alpha   90.00
_cell.angle_beta   90.00
_cell.angle_gamma   90.00
#
_symmetry.space_group_name_H-M   'P 1'
#
loop_
_entity.id
_entity.type
_entity.pdbx_description
1 polymer ?
#
loop_
_entity_poly.entity_id
_entity_poly.type
_entity_poly.pdbx_seq_one_letter_code
_entity_poly.pdbx_strand_id
1 'polypeptide(L)'
;MQKIKTKRKNKILLVLGISIIIVCVVIGTLLALYNSSIKTEEEKKINHFLKTQEEVQNDNFKKVCKSTAKQDQETYIAVIEIPKISLKKGLYSLESKLNNVDKSIQILKESEYPNIDNSNFILAGHSGTGRNAYFNNIHKLKNNDIVYVFFNGKKYTYEVKSIYDIEKTGTAKIIRDKGVKTVTLITCKGDNQQTIIIANLLKEELLNNG
;
A
#
# COMPACT_ATOMS: atom_id res chain seq x y z
N MET A 1 3.58 -66.00 -7.60
CA MET A 1 4.44 -65.03 -6.87
C MET A 1 4.39 -63.59 -7.42
N GLN A 2 4.25 -63.33 -8.71
CA GLN A 2 4.23 -61.98 -9.31
C GLN A 2 3.01 -61.11 -8.87
N LYS A 3 1.81 -61.63 -8.79
CA LYS A 3 0.57 -60.90 -8.38
C LYS A 3 0.64 -60.26 -6.99
N ILE A 4 1.37 -60.86 -6.04
CA ILE A 4 1.49 -60.36 -4.67
C ILE A 4 2.46 -59.18 -4.58
N LYS A 5 3.56 -59.19 -5.38
CA LYS A 5 4.53 -58.09 -5.44
C LYS A 5 3.93 -56.81 -6.04
N THR A 6 3.05 -56.93 -7.05
CA THR A 6 2.38 -55.77 -7.69
C THR A 6 1.39 -55.12 -6.74
N LYS A 7 0.62 -55.91 -5.99
CA LYS A 7 -0.36 -55.39 -5.02
C LYS A 7 0.30 -54.64 -3.86
N ARG A 8 1.49 -55.06 -3.45
CA ARG A 8 2.29 -54.38 -2.41
C ARG A 8 2.90 -53.08 -2.90
N LYS A 9 3.38 -53.03 -4.14
CA LYS A 9 3.88 -51.78 -4.78
C LYS A 9 2.77 -50.74 -4.91
N ASN A 10 1.58 -51.14 -5.35
CA ASN A 10 0.45 -50.21 -5.50
C ASN A 10 -0.02 -49.63 -4.15
N LYS A 11 0.01 -50.39 -3.06
CA LYS A 11 -0.28 -49.91 -1.71
C LYS A 11 0.75 -48.91 -1.23
N ILE A 12 2.04 -49.15 -1.47
CA ILE A 12 3.13 -48.22 -1.11
C ILE A 12 2.99 -46.92 -1.90
N LEU A 13 2.69 -47.00 -3.20
CA LEU A 13 2.48 -45.82 -4.04
C LEU A 13 1.28 -44.97 -3.58
N LEU A 14 0.20 -45.65 -3.18
CA LEU A 14 -1.00 -44.98 -2.62
C LEU A 14 -0.69 -44.24 -1.31
N VAL A 15 0.04 -44.89 -0.40
CA VAL A 15 0.43 -44.29 0.90
C VAL A 15 1.36 -43.09 0.68
N LEU A 16 2.33 -43.19 -0.23
CA LEU A 16 3.20 -42.07 -0.61
C LEU A 16 2.41 -40.92 -1.22
N GLY A 17 1.45 -41.20 -2.10
CA GLY A 17 0.58 -40.18 -2.69
C GLY A 17 -0.26 -39.44 -1.64
N ILE A 18 -0.85 -40.18 -0.70
CA ILE A 18 -1.63 -39.58 0.41
C ILE A 18 -0.72 -38.73 1.31
N SER A 19 0.49 -39.21 1.64
CA SER A 19 1.42 -38.45 2.49
C SER A 19 1.84 -37.12 1.85
N ILE A 20 2.09 -37.10 0.54
CA ILE A 20 2.41 -35.86 -0.20
C ILE A 20 1.24 -34.87 -0.15
N ILE A 21 0.01 -35.35 -0.35
CA ILE A 21 -1.18 -34.49 -0.28
C ILE A 21 -1.32 -33.86 1.12
N ILE A 22 -1.14 -34.66 2.17
CA ILE A 22 -1.19 -34.16 3.56
C ILE A 22 -0.12 -33.09 3.80
N VAL A 23 1.10 -33.31 3.36
CA VAL A 23 2.19 -32.33 3.47
C VAL A 23 1.85 -31.03 2.73
N CYS A 24 1.33 -31.12 1.51
CA CYS A 24 0.92 -29.94 0.74
C CYS A 24 -0.20 -29.14 1.43
N VAL A 25 -1.20 -29.83 2.03
CA VAL A 25 -2.27 -29.19 2.78
C VAL A 25 -1.73 -28.49 4.02
N VAL A 26 -0.84 -29.14 4.78
CA VAL A 26 -0.21 -28.55 5.98
C VAL A 26 0.61 -27.31 5.61
N ILE A 27 1.44 -27.38 4.57
CA ILE A 27 2.22 -26.23 4.09
C ILE A 27 1.28 -25.10 3.65
N GLY A 28 0.23 -25.42 2.88
CA GLY A 28 -0.75 -24.42 2.42
C GLY A 28 -1.46 -23.71 3.57
N THR A 29 -1.87 -24.45 4.61
CA THR A 29 -2.51 -23.87 5.81
C THR A 29 -1.52 -23.00 6.61
N LEU A 30 -0.28 -23.42 6.80
CA LEU A 30 0.75 -22.65 7.48
C LEU A 30 1.04 -21.34 6.75
N LEU A 31 1.15 -21.37 5.41
CA LEU A 31 1.35 -20.16 4.60
C LEU A 31 0.15 -19.21 4.69
N ALA A 32 -1.07 -19.73 4.68
CA ALA A 32 -2.28 -18.94 4.84
C ALA A 32 -2.33 -18.22 6.20
N LEU A 33 -2.03 -18.95 7.29
CA LEU A 33 -1.96 -18.40 8.65
C LEU A 33 -0.86 -17.34 8.77
N TYR A 34 0.32 -17.58 8.21
CA TYR A 34 1.43 -16.62 8.20
C TYR A 34 1.06 -15.32 7.47
N ASN A 35 0.43 -15.43 6.29
CA ASN A 35 -0.01 -14.25 5.53
C ASN A 35 -1.11 -13.48 6.26
N SER A 36 -2.03 -14.17 6.94
CA SER A 36 -3.07 -13.55 7.77
C SER A 36 -2.46 -12.77 8.94
N SER A 37 -1.47 -13.33 9.62
CA SER A 37 -0.78 -12.67 10.75
C SER A 37 -0.09 -11.36 10.32
N ILE A 38 0.61 -11.36 9.18
CA ILE A 38 1.28 -10.16 8.66
C ILE A 38 0.25 -9.05 8.37
N LYS A 39 -0.87 -9.40 7.74
CA LYS A 39 -1.94 -8.45 7.43
C LYS A 39 -2.53 -7.83 8.69
N THR A 40 -2.75 -8.65 9.71
CA THR A 40 -3.28 -8.19 11.01
C THR A 40 -2.31 -7.24 11.72
N GLU A 41 -1.01 -7.50 11.69
CA GLU A 41 0.00 -6.61 12.29
C GLU A 41 0.08 -5.27 11.56
N GLU A 42 -0.01 -5.25 10.25
CA GLU A 42 -0.04 -4.01 9.48
C GLU A 42 -1.30 -3.19 9.77
N GLU A 43 -2.47 -3.83 9.83
CA GLU A 43 -3.72 -3.17 10.20
C GLU A 43 -3.66 -2.57 11.61
N LYS A 44 -3.06 -3.27 12.58
CA LYS A 44 -2.82 -2.73 13.93
C LYS A 44 -1.95 -1.47 13.91
N LYS A 45 -0.85 -1.49 13.16
CA LYS A 45 0.04 -0.31 13.02
C LYS A 45 -0.68 0.87 12.39
N ILE A 46 -1.48 0.64 11.35
CA ILE A 46 -2.27 1.68 10.69
C ILE A 46 -3.31 2.26 11.66
N ASN A 47 -4.05 1.39 12.37
CA ASN A 47 -5.07 1.84 13.31
C ASN A 47 -4.45 2.60 14.49
N HIS A 48 -3.30 2.17 14.99
CA HIS A 48 -2.56 2.90 16.01
C HIS A 48 -2.13 4.29 15.52
N PHE A 49 -1.60 4.38 14.29
CA PHE A 49 -1.23 5.65 13.67
C PHE A 49 -2.44 6.58 13.56
N LEU A 50 -3.57 6.11 13.02
CA LEU A 50 -4.78 6.93 12.86
C LEU A 50 -5.29 7.44 14.21
N LYS A 51 -5.35 6.57 15.23
CA LYS A 51 -5.75 6.95 16.58
C LYS A 51 -4.82 8.00 17.19
N THR A 52 -3.51 7.85 17.04
CA THR A 52 -2.54 8.85 17.50
C THR A 52 -2.74 10.20 16.79
N GLN A 53 -3.07 10.20 15.49
CA GLN A 53 -3.36 11.43 14.76
C GLN A 53 -4.63 12.14 15.26
N GLU A 54 -5.63 11.40 15.72
CA GLU A 54 -6.85 11.93 16.35
C GLU A 54 -6.55 12.54 17.72
N GLU A 55 -5.73 11.87 18.55
CA GLU A 55 -5.35 12.32 19.90
C GLU A 55 -4.50 13.61 19.88
N VAL A 56 -3.60 13.76 18.91
CA VAL A 56 -2.75 14.96 18.75
C VAL A 56 -3.58 16.23 18.49
N GLN A 57 -4.77 16.11 17.95
CA GLN A 57 -5.67 17.25 17.75
C GLN A 57 -6.36 17.72 19.04
N ASN A 58 -6.55 16.81 20.01
CA ASN A 58 -7.24 17.11 21.26
C ASN A 58 -6.32 17.68 22.35
N ASP A 59 -5.01 17.39 22.31
CA ASP A 59 -4.01 17.89 23.25
C ASP A 59 -3.15 19.00 22.61
N ASN A 60 -3.31 20.21 23.11
CA ASN A 60 -2.52 21.42 22.86
C ASN A 60 -1.22 21.24 22.05
N PHE A 61 -1.24 21.77 20.83
CA PHE A 61 -0.19 21.88 19.81
C PHE A 61 1.24 22.21 20.33
N LYS A 62 1.40 22.70 21.53
CA LYS A 62 2.70 23.13 22.11
C LYS A 62 3.55 22.01 22.71
N LYS A 63 2.98 20.87 23.09
CA LYS A 63 3.72 19.82 23.82
C LYS A 63 4.31 18.75 22.89
N VAL A 64 3.72 18.56 21.72
CA VAL A 64 4.10 17.49 20.75
C VAL A 64 5.33 17.86 19.93
N CYS A 65 5.57 19.14 19.64
CA CYS A 65 6.76 19.57 18.88
C CYS A 65 8.10 19.30 19.60
N LYS A 66 8.10 19.00 20.89
CA LYS A 66 9.33 18.67 21.64
C LYS A 66 9.65 17.17 21.75
N SER A 67 8.69 16.28 21.48
CA SER A 67 8.89 14.83 21.56
C SER A 67 9.19 14.15 20.22
N THR A 68 9.03 14.85 19.09
CA THR A 68 9.22 14.30 17.74
C THR A 68 10.68 14.29 17.26
N ALA A 69 11.64 14.69 18.08
CA ALA A 69 13.07 14.71 17.72
C ALA A 69 13.75 13.32 17.68
N LYS A 70 13.02 12.24 18.01
CA LYS A 70 13.42 10.84 17.77
C LYS A 70 12.22 10.05 17.27
N GLN A 71 11.70 10.45 16.11
CA GLN A 71 10.74 9.60 15.39
C GLN A 71 11.53 8.42 14.86
N ASP A 72 11.27 7.23 15.40
CA ASP A 72 11.81 5.99 14.86
C ASP A 72 11.56 5.99 13.34
N GLN A 73 12.64 5.81 12.56
CA GLN A 73 12.58 5.82 11.08
C GLN A 73 11.62 4.75 10.50
N GLU A 74 11.01 3.95 11.37
CA GLU A 74 10.09 2.86 11.03
C GLU A 74 8.61 3.18 11.28
N THR A 75 8.27 4.41 11.74
CA THR A 75 6.87 4.82 11.93
C THR A 75 6.26 5.40 10.66
N TYR A 76 4.95 5.19 10.49
CA TYR A 76 4.22 5.82 9.39
C TYR A 76 4.09 7.33 9.62
N ILE A 77 4.15 8.10 8.54
CA ILE A 77 3.86 9.54 8.53
C ILE A 77 2.52 9.85 7.88
N ALA A 78 2.02 8.95 7.05
CA ALA A 78 0.75 9.07 6.37
C ALA A 78 0.13 7.68 6.15
N VAL A 79 -1.16 7.65 5.82
CA VAL A 79 -1.85 6.46 5.32
C VAL A 79 -2.56 6.81 4.04
N ILE A 80 -2.42 5.97 3.00
CA ILE A 80 -3.25 6.01 1.80
C ILE A 80 -4.34 4.94 1.88
N GLU A 81 -5.56 5.30 1.47
CA GLU A 81 -6.67 4.36 1.35
C GLU A 81 -7.39 4.58 0.01
N ILE A 82 -7.56 3.50 -0.75
CA ILE A 82 -8.29 3.50 -2.02
C ILE A 82 -9.35 2.39 -1.96
N PRO A 83 -10.59 2.72 -1.53
CA PRO A 83 -11.63 1.71 -1.26
C PRO A 83 -11.95 0.85 -2.47
N LYS A 84 -11.99 1.44 -3.67
CA LYS A 84 -12.30 0.75 -4.93
C LYS A 84 -11.46 -0.50 -5.19
N ILE A 85 -10.23 -0.51 -4.70
CA ILE A 85 -9.27 -1.63 -4.88
C ILE A 85 -8.89 -2.27 -3.56
N SER A 86 -9.60 -1.96 -2.47
CA SER A 86 -9.35 -2.46 -1.12
C SER A 86 -7.88 -2.25 -0.68
N LEU A 87 -7.28 -1.12 -1.07
CA LEU A 87 -5.95 -0.72 -0.66
C LEU A 87 -6.04 0.18 0.56
N LYS A 88 -5.32 -0.18 1.64
CA LYS A 88 -5.06 0.67 2.81
C LYS A 88 -3.65 0.39 3.29
N LYS A 89 -2.76 1.40 3.21
CA LYS A 89 -1.32 1.25 3.47
C LYS A 89 -0.74 2.45 4.19
N GLY A 90 0.16 2.16 5.16
CA GLY A 90 1.01 3.17 5.78
C GLY A 90 2.13 3.60 4.84
N LEU A 91 2.49 4.88 4.92
CA LEU A 91 3.57 5.51 4.15
C LEU A 91 4.67 5.96 5.10
N TYR A 92 5.91 5.71 4.72
CA TYR A 92 7.10 6.10 5.48
C TYR A 92 7.65 7.43 5.01
N SER A 93 8.39 8.14 5.88
CA SER A 93 9.03 9.41 5.53
C SER A 93 10.05 9.25 4.41
N LEU A 94 10.40 10.34 3.73
CA LEU A 94 11.41 10.37 2.67
C LEU A 94 12.78 9.85 3.14
N GLU A 95 13.11 10.05 4.42
CA GLU A 95 14.38 9.65 5.04
C GLU A 95 14.41 8.18 5.47
N SER A 96 13.25 7.52 5.52
CA SER A 96 13.15 6.13 5.96
C SER A 96 13.70 5.16 4.92
N LYS A 97 14.47 4.17 5.37
CA LYS A 97 14.91 3.03 4.54
C LYS A 97 13.75 2.14 4.08
N LEU A 98 12.58 2.30 4.69
CA LEU A 98 11.36 1.60 4.31
C LEU A 98 10.56 2.35 3.24
N ASN A 99 10.89 3.62 2.95
CA ASN A 99 10.32 4.39 1.84
C ASN A 99 10.97 3.96 0.51
N ASN A 100 10.66 2.75 0.08
CA ASN A 100 11.23 2.11 -1.11
C ASN A 100 10.18 1.20 -1.74
N VAL A 101 10.05 1.21 -3.06
CA VAL A 101 9.05 0.42 -3.81
C VAL A 101 9.16 -1.09 -3.56
N ASP A 102 10.37 -1.60 -3.27
CA ASP A 102 10.59 -3.01 -2.97
C ASP A 102 10.04 -3.42 -1.57
N LYS A 103 9.74 -2.46 -0.72
CA LYS A 103 9.27 -2.68 0.66
C LYS A 103 7.88 -2.14 0.92
N SER A 104 7.55 -0.99 0.33
CA SER A 104 6.28 -0.28 0.56
C SER A 104 5.85 0.53 -0.66
N ILE A 105 4.76 1.29 -0.54
CA ILE A 105 4.48 2.39 -1.44
C ILE A 105 5.46 3.51 -1.10
N GLN A 106 6.23 3.95 -2.10
CA GLN A 106 7.28 4.96 -1.97
C GLN A 106 6.71 6.36 -2.19
N ILE A 107 7.02 7.28 -1.28
CA ILE A 107 6.90 8.72 -1.52
C ILE A 107 8.12 9.15 -2.34
N LEU A 108 7.92 9.75 -3.52
CA LEU A 108 9.02 10.23 -4.37
C LEU A 108 9.62 11.53 -3.82
N LYS A 109 10.89 11.80 -4.16
CA LYS A 109 11.61 13.00 -3.66
C LYS A 109 10.98 14.32 -4.10
N GLU A 110 10.33 14.30 -5.25
CA GLU A 110 9.65 15.46 -5.83
C GLU A 110 8.25 15.69 -5.23
N SER A 111 7.86 14.89 -4.24
CA SER A 111 6.59 15.05 -3.53
C SER A 111 6.58 16.26 -2.65
N GLU A 112 5.45 16.95 -2.66
CA GLU A 112 5.05 17.92 -1.65
C GLU A 112 3.94 17.31 -0.80
N TYR A 113 4.02 17.50 0.53
CA TYR A 113 3.05 16.90 1.44
C TYR A 113 1.64 17.55 1.32
N PRO A 114 0.56 16.80 1.64
CA PRO A 114 -0.83 17.25 1.45
C PRO A 114 -1.22 18.56 2.16
N ASN A 115 -0.50 18.95 3.22
CA ASN A 115 -0.74 20.19 3.95
C ASN A 115 -0.21 21.46 3.26
N ILE A 116 0.58 21.31 2.19
CA ILE A 116 1.12 22.43 1.40
C ILE A 116 0.12 22.81 0.32
N ASP A 117 -0.08 24.10 0.09
CA ASP A 117 -1.00 24.58 -0.95
C ASP A 117 -0.49 24.22 -2.35
N ASN A 118 -1.42 23.85 -3.21
CA ASN A 118 -1.14 23.44 -4.59
C ASN A 118 -0.14 22.27 -4.71
N SER A 119 0.03 21.51 -3.62
CA SER A 119 0.97 20.39 -3.52
C SER A 119 0.67 19.27 -4.51
N ASN A 120 1.71 18.48 -4.82
CA ASN A 120 1.58 17.22 -5.51
C ASN A 120 2.22 16.10 -4.70
N PHE A 121 1.40 15.29 -4.04
CA PHE A 121 1.86 14.15 -3.27
C PHE A 121 2.05 12.94 -4.20
N ILE A 122 3.30 12.59 -4.53
CA ILE A 122 3.63 11.62 -5.57
C ILE A 122 4.03 10.30 -4.94
N LEU A 123 3.27 9.25 -5.27
CA LEU A 123 3.42 7.91 -4.73
C LEU A 123 3.71 6.91 -5.84
N ALA A 124 4.75 6.10 -5.66
CA ALA A 124 5.09 5.00 -6.56
C ALA A 124 4.90 3.64 -5.87
N GLY A 125 4.44 2.65 -6.62
CA GLY A 125 4.29 1.29 -6.13
C GLY A 125 4.40 0.27 -7.25
N HIS A 126 4.86 -0.94 -6.89
CA HIS A 126 4.90 -2.05 -7.83
C HIS A 126 3.51 -2.53 -8.24
N SER A 127 3.41 -2.95 -9.50
CA SER A 127 2.33 -3.79 -10.05
C SER A 127 2.85 -5.20 -10.32
N GLY A 128 1.94 -6.17 -10.51
CA GLY A 128 2.28 -7.57 -10.82
C GLY A 128 1.88 -8.53 -9.70
N THR A 129 2.56 -9.68 -9.61
CA THR A 129 2.19 -10.79 -8.72
C THR A 129 3.01 -10.85 -7.43
N GLY A 130 3.98 -9.95 -7.24
CA GLY A 130 4.83 -9.91 -6.06
C GLY A 130 4.08 -9.52 -4.79
N ARG A 131 4.59 -9.94 -3.62
CA ARG A 131 4.01 -9.61 -2.30
C ARG A 131 3.87 -8.09 -2.10
N ASN A 132 4.81 -7.29 -2.62
CA ASN A 132 4.85 -5.84 -2.47
C ASN A 132 4.26 -5.10 -3.69
N ALA A 133 3.48 -5.80 -4.54
CA ALA A 133 2.78 -5.22 -5.68
C ALA A 133 1.50 -4.48 -5.22
N TYR A 134 1.67 -3.47 -4.38
CA TYR A 134 0.56 -2.74 -3.77
C TYR A 134 -0.31 -2.01 -4.79
N PHE A 135 0.26 -1.62 -5.94
CA PHE A 135 -0.47 -0.96 -7.02
C PHE A 135 -0.92 -1.92 -8.14
N ASN A 136 -0.96 -3.23 -7.87
CA ASN A 136 -1.40 -4.22 -8.85
C ASN A 136 -2.82 -3.96 -9.40
N ASN A 137 -3.72 -3.47 -8.56
CA ASN A 137 -5.11 -3.21 -8.93
C ASN A 137 -5.41 -1.76 -9.34
N ILE A 138 -4.40 -0.88 -9.40
CA ILE A 138 -4.58 0.55 -9.68
C ILE A 138 -5.21 0.80 -11.07
N HIS A 139 -4.99 -0.12 -12.03
CA HIS A 139 -5.59 -0.10 -13.36
C HIS A 139 -7.13 -0.21 -13.36
N LYS A 140 -7.73 -0.63 -12.23
CA LYS A 140 -9.19 -0.71 -12.07
C LYS A 140 -9.83 0.63 -11.72
N LEU A 141 -9.01 1.64 -11.38
CA LEU A 141 -9.50 2.97 -11.08
C LEU A 141 -10.01 3.66 -12.35
N LYS A 142 -11.00 4.51 -12.14
CA LYS A 142 -11.65 5.32 -13.17
C LYS A 142 -11.79 6.76 -12.66
N ASN A 143 -12.09 7.68 -13.56
CA ASN A 143 -12.45 9.04 -13.16
C ASN A 143 -13.59 8.99 -12.14
N ASN A 144 -13.54 9.89 -11.16
CA ASN A 144 -14.43 10.05 -10.00
C ASN A 144 -14.26 8.97 -8.91
N ASP A 145 -13.36 7.98 -9.05
CA ASP A 145 -13.00 7.12 -7.92
C ASP A 145 -12.24 7.92 -6.84
N ILE A 146 -12.39 7.51 -5.59
CA ILE A 146 -11.89 8.26 -4.44
C ILE A 146 -10.58 7.67 -3.92
N VAL A 147 -9.66 8.57 -3.58
CA VAL A 147 -8.40 8.30 -2.88
C VAL A 147 -8.38 9.11 -1.60
N TYR A 148 -8.19 8.46 -0.46
CA TYR A 148 -7.98 9.13 0.81
C TYR A 148 -6.51 9.14 1.17
N VAL A 149 -6.05 10.27 1.72
CA VAL A 149 -4.74 10.38 2.37
C VAL A 149 -4.96 10.93 3.78
N PHE A 150 -4.46 10.21 4.78
CA PHE A 150 -4.47 10.64 6.17
C PHE A 150 -3.08 11.15 6.51
N PHE A 151 -2.98 12.43 6.83
CA PHE A 151 -1.69 13.08 7.09
C PHE A 151 -1.87 14.25 8.07
N ASN A 152 -1.01 14.33 9.07
CA ASN A 152 -0.94 15.43 10.03
C ASN A 152 -2.32 15.78 10.66
N GLY A 153 -3.04 14.77 11.17
CA GLY A 153 -4.33 14.91 11.84
C GLY A 153 -5.49 15.26 10.92
N LYS A 154 -5.30 15.21 9.60
CA LYS A 154 -6.34 15.48 8.60
C LYS A 154 -6.57 14.31 7.68
N LYS A 155 -7.80 14.22 7.20
CA LYS A 155 -8.20 13.35 6.08
C LYS A 155 -8.35 14.22 4.83
N TYR A 156 -7.56 13.92 3.83
CA TYR A 156 -7.63 14.53 2.51
C TYR A 156 -8.37 13.57 1.58
N THR A 157 -9.47 14.03 0.99
CA THR A 157 -10.26 13.27 0.02
C THR A 157 -9.93 13.79 -1.37
N TYR A 158 -9.37 12.93 -2.21
CA TYR A 158 -9.06 13.22 -3.60
C TYR A 158 -9.97 12.43 -4.53
N GLU A 159 -10.27 13.00 -5.67
CA GLU A 159 -11.06 12.40 -6.74
C GLU A 159 -10.23 12.24 -8.00
N VAL A 160 -10.18 11.04 -8.56
CA VAL A 160 -9.45 10.74 -9.79
C VAL A 160 -9.98 11.59 -10.95
N LYS A 161 -9.11 12.37 -11.58
CA LYS A 161 -9.42 13.27 -12.70
C LYS A 161 -8.84 12.81 -14.02
N SER A 162 -7.65 12.19 -14.02
CA SER A 162 -7.06 11.68 -15.25
C SER A 162 -6.25 10.41 -15.00
N ILE A 163 -6.25 9.54 -16.00
CA ILE A 163 -5.48 8.31 -16.04
C ILE A 163 -4.87 8.21 -17.43
N TYR A 164 -3.57 8.06 -17.51
CA TYR A 164 -2.86 7.94 -18.77
C TYR A 164 -1.59 7.10 -18.63
N ASP A 165 -1.14 6.56 -19.73
CA ASP A 165 0.09 5.79 -19.80
C ASP A 165 1.20 6.62 -20.45
N ILE A 166 2.43 6.41 -19.99
CA ILE A 166 3.65 7.01 -20.53
C ILE A 166 4.68 5.92 -20.80
N GLU A 167 5.66 6.20 -21.66
CA GLU A 167 6.84 5.35 -21.83
C GLU A 167 7.73 5.43 -20.58
N LYS A 168 8.32 4.29 -20.21
CA LYS A 168 9.27 4.20 -19.10
C LYS A 168 10.66 4.66 -19.54
N THR A 169 10.86 5.95 -19.54
CA THR A 169 12.11 6.61 -19.97
C THR A 169 13.00 7.09 -18.81
N GLY A 170 12.64 6.74 -17.57
CA GLY A 170 13.32 7.22 -16.34
C GLY A 170 12.79 8.55 -15.82
N THR A 171 11.99 9.28 -16.60
CA THR A 171 11.34 10.53 -16.17
C THR A 171 9.86 10.46 -16.45
N ALA A 172 9.03 10.61 -15.40
CA ALA A 172 7.58 10.62 -15.53
C ALA A 172 7.07 12.05 -15.79
N LYS A 173 6.45 12.29 -16.96
CA LYS A 173 5.77 13.55 -17.23
C LYS A 173 4.40 13.56 -16.54
N ILE A 174 4.29 14.34 -15.46
CA ILE A 174 3.04 14.51 -14.70
C ILE A 174 2.28 15.70 -15.26
N ILE A 175 1.07 15.45 -15.78
CA ILE A 175 0.17 16.47 -16.34
C ILE A 175 -0.96 16.69 -15.33
N ARG A 176 -0.88 17.77 -14.54
CA ARG A 176 -1.86 18.12 -13.50
C ARG A 176 -2.22 19.60 -13.52
N ASP A 177 -3.33 19.96 -12.92
CA ASP A 177 -3.63 21.35 -12.55
C ASP A 177 -2.75 21.75 -11.37
N LYS A 178 -1.90 22.75 -11.58
CA LYS A 178 -0.98 23.27 -10.56
C LYS A 178 -1.67 24.23 -9.57
N GLY A 179 -2.92 24.59 -9.81
CA GLY A 179 -3.73 25.46 -8.92
C GLY A 179 -4.47 24.69 -7.82
N VAL A 180 -4.37 23.34 -7.81
CA VAL A 180 -5.04 22.50 -6.82
C VAL A 180 -4.09 21.48 -6.22
N LYS A 181 -4.36 21.09 -4.97
CA LYS A 181 -3.66 19.97 -4.33
C LYS A 181 -3.99 18.67 -5.07
N THR A 182 -2.97 17.88 -5.37
CA THR A 182 -3.12 16.61 -6.11
C THR A 182 -2.41 15.47 -5.38
N VAL A 183 -2.91 14.26 -5.58
CA VAL A 183 -2.15 13.03 -5.38
C VAL A 183 -1.90 12.38 -6.73
N THR A 184 -0.64 12.01 -6.96
CA THR A 184 -0.21 11.31 -8.18
C THR A 184 0.20 9.89 -7.82
N LEU A 185 -0.40 8.89 -8.48
CA LEU A 185 -0.04 7.49 -8.30
C LEU A 185 0.67 6.99 -9.56
N ILE A 186 1.81 6.33 -9.38
CA ILE A 186 2.67 5.84 -10.47
C ILE A 186 2.92 4.35 -10.29
N THR A 187 2.68 3.58 -11.35
CA THR A 187 3.00 2.14 -11.37
C THR A 187 3.47 1.68 -12.74
N CYS A 188 4.18 0.57 -12.78
CA CYS A 188 4.56 -0.05 -14.05
C CYS A 188 3.36 -0.68 -14.75
N LYS A 189 3.34 -0.59 -16.09
CA LYS A 189 2.41 -1.26 -16.98
C LYS A 189 3.19 -2.08 -18.01
N GLY A 190 3.35 -3.38 -17.73
CA GLY A 190 4.27 -4.20 -18.51
C GLY A 190 5.73 -3.73 -18.38
N ASP A 191 6.55 -4.03 -19.37
CA ASP A 191 7.99 -3.80 -19.31
C ASP A 191 8.38 -2.35 -19.62
N ASN A 192 7.66 -1.70 -20.56
CA ASN A 192 8.07 -0.44 -21.18
C ASN A 192 7.17 0.75 -20.89
N GLN A 193 6.10 0.58 -20.11
CA GLN A 193 5.15 1.65 -19.80
C GLN A 193 4.94 1.84 -18.31
N GLN A 194 4.42 3.02 -17.97
CA GLN A 194 3.95 3.36 -16.63
C GLN A 194 2.56 3.98 -16.73
N THR A 195 1.68 3.59 -15.81
CA THR A 195 0.38 4.25 -15.63
C THR A 195 0.52 5.35 -14.60
N ILE A 196 0.04 6.53 -14.96
CA ILE A 196 -0.06 7.72 -14.11
C ILE A 196 -1.53 7.97 -13.80
N ILE A 197 -1.85 8.15 -12.53
CA ILE A 197 -3.19 8.54 -12.09
C ILE A 197 -3.08 9.84 -11.31
N ILE A 198 -3.84 10.84 -11.73
CA ILE A 198 -3.94 12.15 -11.06
C ILE A 198 -5.29 12.24 -10.40
N ALA A 199 -5.28 12.50 -9.09
CA ALA A 199 -6.50 12.80 -8.34
C ALA A 199 -6.38 14.18 -7.69
N ASN A 200 -7.40 15.02 -7.88
CA ASN A 200 -7.46 16.38 -7.34
C ASN A 200 -8.14 16.39 -5.98
N LEU A 201 -7.71 17.28 -5.10
CA LEU A 201 -8.35 17.46 -3.80
C LEU A 201 -9.82 17.88 -4.00
N LEU A 202 -10.70 17.13 -3.35
CA LEU A 202 -12.13 17.40 -3.28
C LEU A 202 -12.48 18.04 -1.92
N LYS A 203 -11.88 17.54 -0.83
CA LYS A 203 -12.18 17.96 0.54
C LYS A 203 -11.03 17.66 1.48
N GLU A 204 -10.82 18.51 2.50
CA GLU A 204 -9.99 18.22 3.66
C GLU A 204 -10.79 18.37 4.95
N GLU A 205 -10.61 17.45 5.88
CA GLU A 205 -11.33 17.35 7.15
C GLU A 205 -10.36 17.03 8.28
N LEU A 206 -10.62 17.56 9.47
CA LEU A 206 -9.95 17.11 10.69
C LEU A 206 -10.37 15.67 11.02
N LEU A 207 -9.44 14.86 11.51
CA LEU A 207 -9.78 13.56 12.09
C LEU A 207 -10.38 13.84 13.49
N ASN A 208 -11.71 13.80 13.60
CA ASN A 208 -12.41 13.94 14.87
C ASN A 208 -12.84 12.57 15.36
N ASN A 209 -12.69 12.33 16.66
CA ASN A 209 -13.38 11.23 17.33
C ASN A 209 -14.88 11.49 17.25
N GLY A 210 -15.60 10.67 16.46
CA GLY A 210 -17.05 10.59 16.47
C GLY A 210 -17.56 9.92 17.73
#